data_d982c3949c26247b120e2558e9d393d1
#
_entry.id   d982c3949c26247b120e2558e9d393d1
#
_cell.length_a   1.000
_cell.length_b   1.000
_cell.length_c   1.000
_cell.angle_alpha   90.00
_cell.angle_beta   90.00
_cell.angle_gamma   90.00
#
_symmetry.space_group_name_H-M   'P 1'
#
loop_
_entity.id
_entity.type
_entity.pdbx_description
1 polymer ?
#
loop_
_entity_poly.entity_id
_entity_poly.type
_entity_poly.pdbx_seq_one_letter_code
_entity_poly.pdbx_strand_id
1 'polypeptide(L)'
;LRDGQACFNINSLVLGQGEDLIAQPTGVAQFIALGAALGLPRQRMSSVADAAVDWMDADGEVRAGGAEDARYAGRAEGYRNAGVMMAEVSELRAVQGVDSALYARLRPWLCALPTTRLSPLNPNTLTVDQAPLLVAVSHGRLGLAAAKAVIAARPAGGWSTLDAFWAQ
;
A
#
# COMPACT_ATOMS: atom_id res chain seq x y z
N LEU A 1 8.60 -12.16 -18.37
CA LEU A 1 7.40 -11.34 -18.18
C LEU A 1 7.15 -11.24 -16.69
N ARG A 2 7.08 -10.02 -16.13
CA ARG A 2 6.59 -9.78 -14.77
C ARG A 2 5.11 -9.40 -14.86
N ASP A 3 4.28 -9.92 -13.94
CA ASP A 3 2.92 -9.47 -13.78
C ASP A 3 2.93 -8.03 -13.29
N GLY A 4 2.46 -7.09 -14.11
CA GLY A 4 2.39 -5.67 -13.77
C GLY A 4 1.39 -5.34 -12.66
N GLN A 5 0.53 -6.29 -12.29
CA GLN A 5 -0.42 -6.18 -11.18
C GLN A 5 0.13 -6.72 -9.85
N ALA A 6 1.31 -7.33 -9.85
CA ALA A 6 1.95 -7.81 -8.63
C ALA A 6 2.59 -6.65 -7.83
N CYS A 7 1.76 -5.72 -7.36
CA CYS A 7 2.12 -4.56 -6.56
C CYS A 7 0.97 -4.17 -5.63
N PHE A 8 1.28 -3.45 -4.57
CA PHE A 8 0.28 -2.80 -3.72
C PHE A 8 -0.09 -1.44 -4.33
N ASN A 9 -1.36 -1.24 -4.61
CA ASN A 9 -1.87 0.03 -5.11
C ASN A 9 -1.93 1.06 -3.99
N ILE A 10 -1.05 2.08 -4.01
CA ILE A 10 -1.00 3.12 -2.96
C ILE A 10 -2.31 3.92 -2.89
N ASN A 11 -3.01 4.08 -4.01
CA ASN A 11 -4.29 4.76 -4.08
C ASN A 11 -5.44 3.99 -3.41
N SER A 12 -5.22 2.71 -3.04
CA SER A 12 -6.17 1.96 -2.24
C SER A 12 -6.22 2.36 -0.76
N LEU A 13 -5.39 3.31 -0.33
CA LEU A 13 -5.49 3.92 1.00
C LEU A 13 -6.73 4.81 1.13
N VAL A 14 -7.27 5.27 0.01
CA VAL A 14 -8.48 6.09 -0.06
C VAL A 14 -9.58 5.40 -0.86
N LEU A 15 -10.81 5.85 -0.66
CA LEU A 15 -12.02 5.43 -1.36
C LEU A 15 -12.75 6.70 -1.83
N GLY A 16 -13.31 6.67 -3.05
CA GLY A 16 -14.04 7.80 -3.62
C GLY A 16 -13.56 8.13 -5.03
N GLN A 17 -13.90 9.32 -5.50
CA GLN A 17 -13.56 9.84 -6.83
C GLN A 17 -13.32 11.34 -6.79
N GLY A 18 -12.44 11.84 -7.66
CA GLY A 18 -12.13 13.27 -7.73
C GLY A 18 -11.58 13.80 -6.42
N GLU A 19 -12.22 14.85 -5.89
CA GLU A 19 -11.87 15.48 -4.62
C GLU A 19 -12.59 14.84 -3.41
N ASP A 20 -13.59 13.97 -3.64
CA ASP A 20 -14.34 13.28 -2.60
C ASP A 20 -13.64 11.98 -2.19
N LEU A 21 -12.38 12.07 -1.78
CA LEU A 21 -11.60 10.94 -1.30
C LEU A 21 -11.65 10.89 0.23
N ILE A 22 -11.91 9.69 0.76
CA ILE A 22 -11.89 9.41 2.20
C ILE A 22 -11.02 8.21 2.49
N ALA A 23 -10.53 8.07 3.72
CA ALA A 23 -9.73 6.90 4.10
C ALA A 23 -10.45 5.58 3.83
N GLN A 24 -9.72 4.60 3.29
CA GLN A 24 -10.16 3.21 3.14
C GLN A 24 -9.50 2.33 4.21
N PRO A 25 -10.20 1.98 5.30
CA PRO A 25 -9.61 1.25 6.42
C PRO A 25 -8.97 -0.08 6.01
N THR A 26 -9.57 -0.78 5.03
CA THR A 26 -9.04 -2.03 4.48
C THR A 26 -7.68 -1.81 3.78
N GLY A 27 -7.57 -0.79 2.92
CA GLY A 27 -6.33 -0.43 2.24
C GLY A 27 -5.24 -0.02 3.23
N VAL A 28 -5.59 0.81 4.22
CA VAL A 28 -4.68 1.22 5.30
C VAL A 28 -4.15 0.00 6.07
N ALA A 29 -5.04 -0.93 6.47
CA ALA A 29 -4.64 -2.15 7.17
C ALA A 29 -3.69 -3.02 6.31
N GLN A 30 -3.97 -3.16 5.01
CA GLN A 30 -3.12 -3.89 4.07
C GLN A 30 -1.74 -3.24 3.91
N PHE A 31 -1.66 -1.91 3.82
CA PHE A 31 -0.39 -1.18 3.73
C PHE A 31 0.47 -1.37 4.98
N ILE A 32 -0.14 -1.29 6.17
CA ILE A 32 0.54 -1.55 7.43
C ILE A 32 1.05 -3.00 7.49
N ALA A 33 0.25 -3.97 7.03
CA ALA A 33 0.65 -5.38 6.97
C ALA A 33 1.80 -5.61 5.97
N LEU A 34 1.81 -4.93 4.82
CA LEU A 34 2.94 -4.93 3.89
C LEU A 34 4.21 -4.45 4.59
N GLY A 35 4.16 -3.30 5.27
CA GLY A 35 5.29 -2.76 6.02
C GLY A 35 5.82 -3.74 7.06
N ALA A 36 4.93 -4.38 7.82
CA ALA A 36 5.31 -5.39 8.81
C ALA A 36 6.00 -6.60 8.15
N ALA A 37 5.50 -7.08 7.01
CA ALA A 37 6.12 -8.16 6.24
C ALA A 37 7.53 -7.79 5.72
N LEU A 38 7.77 -6.50 5.50
CA LEU A 38 9.07 -5.94 5.11
C LEU A 38 9.96 -5.63 6.33
N GLY A 39 9.53 -5.94 7.56
CA GLY A 39 10.28 -5.66 8.79
C GLY A 39 10.32 -4.18 9.16
N LEU A 40 9.34 -3.39 8.73
CA LEU A 40 9.20 -1.98 9.09
C LEU A 40 8.38 -1.84 10.38
N PRO A 41 8.69 -0.86 11.25
CA PRO A 41 7.93 -0.64 12.48
C PRO A 41 6.47 -0.30 12.18
N ARG A 42 5.53 -1.02 12.82
CA ARG A 42 4.09 -0.86 12.60
C ARG A 42 3.61 0.58 12.85
N GLN A 43 4.08 1.22 13.92
CA GLN A 43 3.71 2.59 14.24
C GLN A 43 4.15 3.56 13.15
N ARG A 44 5.36 3.40 12.61
CA ARG A 44 5.84 4.23 11.49
C ARG A 44 4.96 4.04 10.25
N MET A 45 4.60 2.79 9.93
CA MET A 45 3.73 2.50 8.80
C MET A 45 2.33 3.07 8.98
N SER A 46 1.79 3.06 10.22
CA SER A 46 0.51 3.71 10.51
C SER A 46 0.57 5.22 10.28
N SER A 47 1.60 5.90 10.81
CA SER A 47 1.75 7.35 10.59
C SER A 47 1.94 7.72 9.12
N VAL A 48 2.68 6.90 8.35
CA VAL A 48 2.84 7.12 6.90
C VAL A 48 1.53 6.86 6.16
N ALA A 49 0.74 5.87 6.58
CA ALA A 49 -0.58 5.62 5.99
C ALA A 49 -1.52 6.81 6.22
N ASP A 50 -1.59 7.34 7.46
CA ASP A 50 -2.38 8.52 7.78
C ASP A 50 -1.95 9.72 6.91
N ALA A 51 -0.64 10.00 6.85
CA ALA A 51 -0.11 11.10 6.05
C ALA A 51 -0.31 10.92 4.53
N ALA A 52 -0.34 9.66 4.04
CA ALA A 52 -0.63 9.38 2.63
C ALA A 52 -2.13 9.51 2.31
N VAL A 53 -3.00 9.26 3.27
CA VAL A 53 -4.44 9.56 3.14
C VAL A 53 -4.64 11.07 3.08
N ASP A 54 -4.12 11.83 4.07
CA ASP A 54 -4.21 13.31 4.11
C ASP A 54 -3.55 13.97 2.87
N TRP A 55 -2.55 13.30 2.26
CA TRP A 55 -1.96 13.76 1.00
C TRP A 55 -2.96 13.71 -0.16
N MET A 56 -3.86 12.74 -0.15
CA MET A 56 -4.78 12.44 -1.26
C MET A 56 -6.18 12.99 -1.05
N ASP A 57 -6.67 13.06 0.21
CA ASP A 57 -7.98 13.66 0.49
C ASP A 57 -7.89 15.20 0.52
N ALA A 58 -9.03 15.85 0.42
CA ALA A 58 -9.12 17.30 0.33
C ALA A 58 -9.91 17.92 1.49
N ASP A 59 -10.14 17.14 2.59
CA ASP A 59 -11.02 17.58 3.67
C ASP A 59 -10.36 18.54 4.66
N GLY A 60 -9.02 18.60 4.71
CA GLY A 60 -8.22 19.44 5.60
C GLY A 60 -8.22 18.97 7.05
N GLU A 61 -8.75 17.78 7.36
CA GLU A 61 -8.78 17.18 8.69
C GLU A 61 -7.55 16.31 8.95
N VAL A 62 -6.58 16.83 9.72
CA VAL A 62 -5.34 16.12 10.05
C VAL A 62 -5.60 14.84 10.83
N ARG A 63 -5.22 13.69 10.29
CA ARG A 63 -5.23 12.41 11.00
C ARG A 63 -4.16 12.34 12.08
N ALA A 64 -4.29 11.40 13.02
CA ALA A 64 -3.38 11.28 14.19
C ALA A 64 -1.90 11.20 13.83
N GLY A 65 -1.54 10.54 12.73
CA GLY A 65 -0.17 10.46 12.21
C GLY A 65 0.04 11.28 10.94
N GLY A 66 -0.95 12.04 10.53
CA GLY A 66 -1.06 12.68 9.24
C GLY A 66 -0.45 14.08 9.14
N ALA A 67 -0.64 14.70 7.99
CA ALA A 67 -0.17 16.05 7.71
C ALA A 67 -0.97 16.67 6.56
N GLU A 68 -1.47 17.87 6.80
CA GLU A 68 -2.19 18.70 5.85
C GLU A 68 -1.36 19.89 5.37
N ASP A 69 -1.91 20.70 4.50
CA ASP A 69 -1.31 21.87 3.84
C ASP A 69 -0.45 22.72 4.77
N ALA A 70 -0.92 23.02 5.98
CA ALA A 70 -0.18 23.85 6.94
C ALA A 70 1.19 23.23 7.31
N ARG A 71 1.28 21.91 7.32
CA ARG A 71 2.52 21.18 7.62
C ARG A 71 3.50 21.22 6.45
N TYR A 72 2.98 21.14 5.23
CA TYR A 72 3.79 21.17 4.02
C TYR A 72 4.21 22.59 3.64
N ALA A 73 3.34 23.58 3.80
CA ALA A 73 3.66 24.99 3.55
C ALA A 73 4.77 25.54 4.45
N GLY A 74 4.94 25.01 5.65
CA GLY A 74 5.99 25.42 6.61
C GLY A 74 7.38 24.87 6.29
N ARG A 75 7.60 24.13 5.21
CA ARG A 75 8.91 23.63 4.78
C ARG A 75 9.70 24.69 4.02
N ALA A 76 11.02 24.52 3.91
CA ALA A 76 11.90 25.46 3.21
C ALA A 76 11.49 25.67 1.75
N GLU A 77 11.00 24.61 1.08
CA GLU A 77 10.33 24.66 -0.21
C GLU A 77 8.87 24.27 0.04
N GLY A 78 8.05 25.24 0.45
CA GLY A 78 6.65 25.01 0.79
C GLY A 78 5.86 24.49 -0.41
N TYR A 79 5.04 23.45 -0.20
CA TYR A 79 4.11 22.90 -1.17
C TYR A 79 2.80 22.52 -0.47
N ARG A 80 1.80 22.13 -1.23
CA ARG A 80 0.50 21.66 -0.72
C ARG A 80 0.37 20.17 -0.87
N ASN A 81 -0.55 19.55 -0.14
CA ASN A 81 -1.01 18.20 -0.42
C ASN A 81 -1.64 18.14 -1.83
N ALA A 82 -1.77 16.96 -2.39
CA ALA A 82 -2.28 16.80 -3.76
C ALA A 82 -3.80 16.94 -3.83
N GLY A 83 -4.55 16.55 -2.78
CA GLY A 83 -5.99 16.49 -2.74
C GLY A 83 -6.62 15.59 -3.80
N VAL A 84 -5.82 14.68 -4.39
CA VAL A 84 -6.21 13.72 -5.42
C VAL A 84 -5.36 12.45 -5.32
N MET A 85 -5.79 11.38 -5.97
CA MET A 85 -4.99 10.15 -6.09
C MET A 85 -3.59 10.44 -6.62
N MET A 86 -2.58 9.73 -6.10
CA MET A 86 -1.22 9.80 -6.62
C MET A 86 -1.19 9.31 -8.07
N ALA A 87 -0.58 10.10 -8.96
CA ALA A 87 -0.31 9.71 -10.34
C ALA A 87 0.88 8.75 -10.42
N GLU A 88 1.88 8.95 -9.53
CA GLU A 88 3.09 8.14 -9.47
C GLU A 88 3.50 7.82 -8.04
N VAL A 89 4.12 6.65 -7.85
CA VAL A 89 4.65 6.24 -6.53
C VAL A 89 5.71 7.22 -6.00
N SER A 90 6.38 7.96 -6.88
CA SER A 90 7.39 8.97 -6.51
C SER A 90 6.84 10.09 -5.63
N GLU A 91 5.54 10.40 -5.70
CA GLU A 91 4.88 11.39 -4.85
C GLU A 91 4.95 11.02 -3.36
N LEU A 92 5.03 9.73 -3.05
CA LEU A 92 5.23 9.27 -1.67
C LEU A 92 6.45 9.89 -0.98
N ARG A 93 7.45 10.36 -1.76
CA ARG A 93 8.63 11.08 -1.24
C ARG A 93 8.30 12.44 -0.65
N ALA A 94 7.18 13.03 -1.06
CA ALA A 94 6.70 14.31 -0.53
C ALA A 94 5.88 14.11 0.77
N VAL A 95 5.34 12.91 0.99
CA VAL A 95 4.50 12.58 2.13
C VAL A 95 5.28 12.65 3.45
N GLN A 96 4.65 13.19 4.48
CA GLN A 96 5.23 13.29 5.83
C GLN A 96 5.65 11.90 6.36
N GLY A 97 6.84 11.84 6.98
CA GLY A 97 7.37 10.61 7.58
C GLY A 97 8.09 9.66 6.60
N VAL A 98 8.05 9.96 5.30
CA VAL A 98 8.77 9.20 4.28
C VAL A 98 10.14 9.80 4.03
N ASP A 99 11.18 9.14 4.49
CA ASP A 99 12.56 9.44 4.13
C ASP A 99 13.04 8.59 2.95
N SER A 100 14.23 8.87 2.44
CA SER A 100 14.81 8.15 1.29
C SER A 100 14.99 6.65 1.56
N ALA A 101 15.32 6.27 2.79
CA ALA A 101 15.52 4.87 3.16
C ALA A 101 14.19 4.10 3.18
N LEU A 102 13.13 4.70 3.76
CA LEU A 102 11.81 4.11 3.75
C LEU A 102 11.24 4.02 2.33
N TYR A 103 11.38 5.10 1.55
CA TYR A 103 10.96 5.10 0.14
C TYR A 103 11.65 3.99 -0.66
N ALA A 104 12.96 3.84 -0.55
CA ALA A 104 13.71 2.81 -1.25
C ALA A 104 13.23 1.39 -0.89
N ARG A 105 12.80 1.17 0.35
CA ARG A 105 12.27 -0.12 0.80
C ARG A 105 10.86 -0.39 0.32
N LEU A 106 10.01 0.63 0.23
CA LEU A 106 8.61 0.50 -0.19
C LEU A 106 8.45 0.49 -1.71
N ARG A 107 9.24 1.31 -2.43
CA ARG A 107 9.11 1.54 -3.88
C ARG A 107 8.96 0.27 -4.73
N PRO A 108 9.73 -0.82 -4.50
CA PRO A 108 9.62 -2.04 -5.32
C PRO A 108 8.28 -2.77 -5.19
N TRP A 109 7.50 -2.47 -4.17
CA TRP A 109 6.25 -3.14 -3.80
C TRP A 109 5.01 -2.36 -4.20
N LEU A 110 5.17 -1.09 -4.59
CA LEU A 110 4.08 -0.16 -4.79
C LEU A 110 3.84 0.13 -6.27
N CYS A 111 2.59 0.39 -6.59
CA CYS A 111 2.13 1.05 -7.82
C CYS A 111 1.11 2.15 -7.48
N ALA A 112 0.93 3.09 -8.39
CA ALA A 112 -0.13 4.08 -8.35
C ALA A 112 -1.07 3.78 -9.54
N LEU A 113 -2.11 3.00 -9.29
CA LEU A 113 -3.13 2.70 -10.30
C LEU A 113 -4.16 3.83 -10.31
N PRO A 114 -4.76 4.17 -11.45
CA PRO A 114 -5.78 5.23 -11.55
C PRO A 114 -7.14 4.77 -10.99
N THR A 115 -7.12 4.18 -9.81
CA THR A 115 -8.29 3.63 -9.11
C THR A 115 -8.03 3.47 -7.63
N THR A 116 -9.04 3.66 -6.81
CA THR A 116 -9.01 3.42 -5.36
C THR A 116 -9.26 1.95 -4.98
N ARG A 117 -9.43 1.06 -5.97
CA ARG A 117 -9.66 -0.37 -5.69
C ARG A 117 -8.47 -1.00 -4.98
N LEU A 118 -8.77 -1.94 -4.09
CA LEU A 118 -7.75 -2.80 -3.48
C LEU A 118 -6.93 -3.51 -4.55
N SER A 119 -5.68 -3.83 -4.23
CA SER A 119 -4.73 -4.46 -5.16
C SER A 119 -5.25 -5.81 -5.68
N PRO A 120 -5.45 -5.98 -7.00
CA PRO A 120 -5.93 -7.23 -7.57
C PRO A 120 -4.77 -8.23 -7.75
N LEU A 121 -4.33 -8.87 -6.66
CA LEU A 121 -3.25 -9.84 -6.74
C LEU A 121 -3.74 -11.17 -7.33
N ASN A 122 -3.02 -11.68 -8.33
CA ASN A 122 -3.20 -13.03 -8.83
C ASN A 122 -2.22 -14.00 -8.12
N PRO A 123 -2.70 -14.91 -7.27
CA PRO A 123 -1.81 -15.83 -6.55
C PRO A 123 -1.03 -16.77 -7.51
N ASN A 124 -1.56 -17.01 -8.70
CA ASN A 124 -0.92 -17.87 -9.70
C ASN A 124 0.31 -17.25 -10.37
N THR A 125 0.47 -15.93 -10.29
CA THR A 125 1.61 -15.20 -10.89
C THR A 125 2.63 -14.73 -9.85
N LEU A 126 2.29 -14.76 -8.56
CA LEU A 126 3.22 -14.35 -7.50
C LEU A 126 4.43 -15.28 -7.44
N THR A 127 5.60 -14.70 -7.28
CA THR A 127 6.83 -15.42 -6.90
C THR A 127 6.96 -15.51 -5.38
N VAL A 128 7.78 -16.44 -4.89
CA VAL A 128 8.03 -16.58 -3.43
C VAL A 128 8.59 -15.27 -2.83
N ASP A 129 9.39 -14.52 -3.58
CA ASP A 129 9.92 -13.23 -3.14
C ASP A 129 8.82 -12.17 -3.00
N GLN A 130 7.69 -12.34 -3.68
CA GLN A 130 6.52 -11.45 -3.60
C GLN A 130 5.55 -11.81 -2.47
N ALA A 131 5.89 -12.78 -1.63
CA ALA A 131 5.08 -13.15 -0.46
C ALA A 131 4.64 -11.97 0.44
N PRO A 132 5.42 -10.87 0.61
CA PRO A 132 4.94 -9.69 1.35
C PRO A 132 3.62 -9.11 0.83
N LEU A 133 3.35 -9.19 -0.48
CA LEU A 133 2.08 -8.74 -1.07
C LEU A 133 0.91 -9.63 -0.62
N LEU A 134 1.13 -10.95 -0.54
CA LEU A 134 0.12 -11.88 -0.03
C LEU A 134 -0.17 -11.64 1.46
N VAL A 135 0.87 -11.33 2.26
CA VAL A 135 0.69 -10.92 3.66
C VAL A 135 -0.17 -9.65 3.75
N ALA A 136 0.07 -8.67 2.87
CA ALA A 136 -0.69 -7.44 2.83
C ALA A 136 -2.19 -7.70 2.60
N VAL A 137 -2.56 -8.41 1.52
CA VAL A 137 -3.98 -8.65 1.18
C VAL A 137 -4.70 -9.56 2.16
N SER A 138 -3.96 -10.40 2.90
CA SER A 138 -4.50 -11.18 4.01
C SER A 138 -4.64 -10.38 5.32
N HIS A 139 -4.33 -9.08 5.31
CA HIS A 139 -4.28 -8.20 6.50
C HIS A 139 -3.32 -8.71 7.58
N GLY A 140 -2.24 -9.38 7.18
CA GLY A 140 -1.29 -9.98 8.11
C GLY A 140 -1.79 -11.26 8.83
N ARG A 141 -2.96 -11.78 8.46
CA ARG A 141 -3.47 -13.06 8.99
C ARG A 141 -2.57 -14.23 8.57
N LEU A 142 -2.03 -14.15 7.37
CA LEU A 142 -1.01 -15.07 6.88
C LEU A 142 0.37 -14.48 7.18
N GLY A 143 1.15 -15.15 8.03
CA GLY A 143 2.52 -14.74 8.29
C GLY A 143 3.44 -14.94 7.07
N LEU A 144 4.56 -14.23 7.02
CA LEU A 144 5.46 -14.25 5.85
C LEU A 144 5.96 -15.66 5.49
N ALA A 145 6.28 -16.48 6.49
CA ALA A 145 6.72 -17.88 6.25
C ALA A 145 5.60 -18.70 5.62
N ALA A 146 4.37 -18.59 6.12
CA ALA A 146 3.21 -19.29 5.57
C ALA A 146 2.88 -18.79 4.16
N ALA A 147 2.95 -17.47 3.91
CA ALA A 147 2.75 -16.90 2.59
C ALA A 147 3.77 -17.46 1.56
N LYS A 148 5.04 -17.57 1.94
CA LYS A 148 6.09 -18.19 1.11
C LYS A 148 5.78 -19.66 0.84
N ALA A 149 5.39 -20.41 1.87
CA ALA A 149 5.07 -21.83 1.75
C ALA A 149 3.88 -22.06 0.80
N VAL A 150 2.80 -21.29 0.94
CA VAL A 150 1.63 -21.38 0.06
C VAL A 150 2.04 -21.10 -1.39
N ILE A 151 2.78 -20.02 -1.66
CA ILE A 151 3.22 -19.71 -3.03
C ILE A 151 4.12 -20.83 -3.59
N ALA A 152 5.02 -21.40 -2.79
CA ALA A 152 5.91 -22.49 -3.19
C ALA A 152 5.14 -23.79 -3.49
N ALA A 153 4.04 -24.03 -2.77
CA ALA A 153 3.19 -25.21 -2.95
C ALA A 153 2.21 -25.10 -4.15
N ARG A 154 2.29 -24.03 -4.92
CA ARG A 154 1.40 -23.83 -6.08
C ARG A 154 1.44 -25.02 -7.03
N PRO A 155 0.27 -25.60 -7.38
CA PRO A 155 0.19 -26.66 -8.38
C PRO A 155 0.79 -26.25 -9.73
N ALA A 156 1.28 -27.19 -10.52
CA ALA A 156 1.86 -26.91 -11.84
C ALA A 156 0.89 -26.18 -12.79
N GLY A 157 -0.43 -26.45 -12.68
CA GLY A 157 -1.47 -25.76 -13.41
C GLY A 157 -2.03 -24.50 -12.73
N GLY A 158 -1.48 -24.10 -11.59
CA GLY A 158 -2.04 -23.06 -10.73
C GLY A 158 -3.27 -23.52 -9.95
N TRP A 159 -3.80 -22.63 -9.10
CA TRP A 159 -5.10 -22.84 -8.46
C TRP A 159 -6.22 -22.46 -9.42
N SER A 160 -7.19 -23.36 -9.59
CA SER A 160 -8.32 -23.16 -10.50
C SER A 160 -9.34 -22.13 -9.98
N THR A 161 -9.41 -21.93 -8.67
CA THR A 161 -10.32 -21.00 -8.01
C THR A 161 -9.64 -20.34 -6.80
N LEU A 162 -10.19 -19.22 -6.34
CA LEU A 162 -9.74 -18.58 -5.09
C LEU A 162 -10.00 -19.47 -3.86
N ASP A 163 -11.10 -20.22 -3.86
CA ASP A 163 -11.40 -21.16 -2.77
C ASP A 163 -10.34 -22.26 -2.68
N ALA A 164 -9.91 -22.81 -3.82
CA ALA A 164 -8.83 -23.79 -3.86
C ALA A 164 -7.49 -23.21 -3.35
N PHE A 165 -7.26 -21.91 -3.57
CA PHE A 165 -6.10 -21.20 -3.03
C PHE A 165 -6.21 -21.02 -1.50
N TRP A 166 -7.37 -20.58 -0.97
CA TRP A 166 -7.54 -20.35 0.47
C TRP A 166 -7.68 -21.61 1.31
N ALA A 167 -7.89 -22.77 0.68
CA ALA A 167 -7.97 -24.07 1.35
C ALA A 167 -6.59 -24.69 1.68
N GLN A 168 -5.47 -23.99 1.43
CA GLN A 168 -4.10 -24.49 1.66
C GLN A 168 -3.63 -24.39 3.12
#